data_d212e889f6a4751653ca57e4d35003ac
#
_entry.id   d212e889f6a4751653ca57e4d35003ac
#
_cell.length_a   1.000
_cell.length_b   1.000
_cell.length_c   1.000
_cell.angle_alpha   90.00
_cell.angle_beta   90.00
_cell.angle_gamma   90.00
#
_symmetry.space_group_name_H-M   'P 1'
#
loop_
_entity.id
_entity.type
_entity.pdbx_description
1 polymer ?
#
loop_
_entity_poly.entity_id
_entity_poly.type
_entity_poly.pdbx_seq_one_letter_code
_entity_poly.pdbx_strand_id
1 'polypeptide(L)'
;MKVQEEKDAILLQESGIYQEEIQEQMLQGQGSFDFPDGAHYEGEFDQGQMHGQGTFNWPGGEQYVGEFRNGKRQGQGRYLTGAEAEEVEYYQGEWNQDRYHGKGIFVWKDGSRYEGDFDEGNIEGRGTYQWSNGDQYSGEFRDGHKHGQGSYHWENGERYSGEFANGDLNGQGTYQWPSGQQYIGEYLNGIKHGQGTYWESDGSQYSGTFNNLKGNSGNSDRVSRS
;
A
#
# COMPACT_ATOMS: atom_id res chain seq x y z
N MET A 1 1.90 10.93 17.11
CA MET A 1 2.02 9.58 17.69
C MET A 1 2.18 9.57 19.21
N LYS A 2 3.09 10.34 19.81
CA LYS A 2 3.17 10.48 21.29
C LYS A 2 1.91 11.05 21.97
N VAL A 3 1.07 11.79 21.25
CA VAL A 3 -0.16 12.41 21.77
C VAL A 3 -1.28 11.41 22.03
N GLN A 4 -1.29 10.25 21.35
CA GLN A 4 -2.32 9.23 21.53
C GLN A 4 -2.04 8.33 22.76
N GLU A 5 -0.78 7.95 22.96
CA GLU A 5 -0.37 7.14 24.13
C GLU A 5 -0.57 7.89 25.47
N GLU A 6 -0.38 9.21 25.49
CA GLU A 6 -0.66 10.04 26.68
C GLU A 6 -2.16 10.25 26.91
N LYS A 7 -2.98 10.31 25.86
CA LYS A 7 -4.44 10.46 26.00
C LYS A 7 -5.09 9.22 26.59
N ASP A 8 -4.69 8.03 26.14
CA ASP A 8 -5.27 6.78 26.63
C ASP A 8 -4.93 6.51 28.11
N ALA A 9 -3.77 6.99 28.58
CA ALA A 9 -3.39 6.91 29.99
C ALA A 9 -4.05 8.02 30.88
N ILE A 10 -4.33 9.20 30.33
CA ILE A 10 -4.94 10.33 31.03
C ILE A 10 -6.45 10.13 31.22
N LEU A 11 -7.14 9.45 30.28
CA LEU A 11 -8.58 9.21 30.30
C LEU A 11 -9.04 8.34 31.48
N LEU A 12 -8.17 7.47 32.00
CA LEU A 12 -8.43 6.74 33.25
C LEU A 12 -8.24 7.61 34.51
N GLN A 13 -7.65 8.80 34.38
CA GLN A 13 -7.29 9.65 35.52
C GLN A 13 -8.20 10.85 35.75
N GLU A 14 -8.97 11.33 34.75
CA GLU A 14 -9.76 12.56 34.84
C GLU A 14 -11.26 12.39 35.15
N SER A 15 -11.84 11.20 35.03
CA SER A 15 -13.23 10.94 35.45
C SER A 15 -13.30 10.62 36.95
N GLY A 16 -13.25 11.67 37.78
CA GLY A 16 -13.24 11.56 39.23
C GLY A 16 -14.46 10.90 39.91
N ILE A 17 -15.33 10.23 39.15
CA ILE A 17 -16.46 9.44 39.64
C ILE A 17 -16.20 7.94 39.54
N TYR A 18 -15.23 7.51 38.75
CA TYR A 18 -14.91 6.10 38.50
C TYR A 18 -13.63 5.60 39.19
N GLN A 19 -12.87 6.47 39.84
CA GLN A 19 -11.58 6.10 40.45
C GLN A 19 -11.68 5.12 41.62
N GLU A 20 -12.79 5.07 42.37
CA GLU A 20 -12.93 4.15 43.49
C GLU A 20 -13.54 2.79 43.11
N GLU A 21 -14.36 2.72 42.04
CA GLU A 21 -14.97 1.43 41.60
C GLU A 21 -14.13 0.70 40.55
N ILE A 22 -13.32 1.37 39.75
CA ILE A 22 -12.47 0.75 38.71
C ILE A 22 -11.21 0.09 39.29
N GLN A 23 -10.73 0.51 40.47
CA GLN A 23 -9.61 -0.17 41.14
C GLN A 23 -9.90 -1.61 41.59
N GLU A 24 -11.16 -2.03 41.70
CA GLU A 24 -11.54 -3.39 42.10
C GLU A 24 -12.11 -4.27 40.96
N GLN A 25 -12.49 -3.72 39.80
CA GLN A 25 -12.90 -4.54 38.64
C GLN A 25 -12.35 -3.98 37.36
N MET A 26 -11.14 -4.41 36.99
CA MET A 26 -10.63 -4.22 35.63
C MET A 26 -11.64 -4.82 34.64
N LEU A 27 -12.07 -4.08 33.60
CA LEU A 27 -12.95 -4.59 32.56
C LEU A 27 -12.37 -5.89 32.00
N GLN A 28 -13.20 -6.95 32.00
CA GLN A 28 -12.82 -8.28 31.57
C GLN A 28 -13.93 -8.88 30.72
N GLY A 29 -13.56 -9.52 29.58
CA GLY A 29 -14.54 -10.12 28.67
C GLY A 29 -15.23 -9.10 27.78
N GLN A 30 -16.44 -9.37 27.33
CA GLN A 30 -17.20 -8.51 26.40
C GLN A 30 -17.76 -7.28 27.11
N GLY A 31 -17.60 -6.12 26.46
CA GLY A 31 -18.10 -4.85 26.98
C GLY A 31 -18.07 -3.72 25.97
N SER A 32 -18.50 -2.53 26.36
CA SER A 32 -18.38 -1.31 25.60
C SER A 32 -17.87 -0.17 26.45
N PHE A 33 -17.21 0.79 25.83
CA PHE A 33 -16.66 1.97 26.50
C PHE A 33 -16.79 3.21 25.62
N ASP A 34 -17.35 4.28 26.19
CA ASP A 34 -17.43 5.60 25.56
C ASP A 34 -16.28 6.47 26.07
N PHE A 35 -15.44 6.93 25.16
CA PHE A 35 -14.32 7.81 25.48
C PHE A 35 -14.79 9.27 25.57
N PRO A 36 -14.15 10.09 26.42
CA PRO A 36 -14.52 11.50 26.58
C PRO A 36 -14.41 12.37 25.32
N ASP A 37 -13.60 11.97 24.34
CA ASP A 37 -13.47 12.62 23.04
C ASP A 37 -14.60 12.24 22.06
N GLY A 38 -15.51 11.35 22.46
CA GLY A 38 -16.65 10.86 21.68
C GLY A 38 -16.35 9.61 20.87
N ALA A 39 -15.16 9.01 21.01
CA ALA A 39 -14.90 7.69 20.44
C ALA A 39 -15.67 6.60 21.21
N HIS A 40 -15.94 5.48 20.55
CA HIS A 40 -16.67 4.35 21.14
C HIS A 40 -15.97 3.04 20.79
N TYR A 41 -15.77 2.17 21.80
CA TYR A 41 -15.29 0.82 21.62
C TYR A 41 -16.36 -0.19 22.08
N GLU A 42 -16.55 -1.24 21.29
CA GLU A 42 -17.35 -2.41 21.64
C GLU A 42 -16.55 -3.67 21.30
N GLY A 43 -16.29 -4.52 22.28
CA GLY A 43 -15.47 -5.72 22.07
C GLY A 43 -14.99 -6.36 23.36
N GLU A 44 -13.93 -7.13 23.23
CA GLU A 44 -13.31 -7.82 24.35
C GLU A 44 -12.35 -6.90 25.12
N PHE A 45 -12.30 -7.10 26.44
CA PHE A 45 -11.36 -6.45 27.35
C PHE A 45 -10.56 -7.50 28.10
N ASP A 46 -9.30 -7.24 28.30
CA ASP A 46 -8.43 -7.95 29.22
C ASP A 46 -7.67 -6.95 30.10
N GLN A 47 -7.81 -7.10 31.43
CA GLN A 47 -7.20 -6.21 32.42
C GLN A 47 -7.45 -4.70 32.13
N GLY A 48 -8.68 -4.36 31.75
CA GLY A 48 -9.07 -2.98 31.43
C GLY A 48 -8.64 -2.46 30.08
N GLN A 49 -7.96 -3.25 29.27
CA GLN A 49 -7.49 -2.87 27.92
C GLN A 49 -8.31 -3.55 26.83
N MET A 50 -8.51 -2.85 25.71
CA MET A 50 -9.07 -3.46 24.50
C MET A 50 -8.25 -4.69 24.11
N HIS A 51 -8.92 -5.82 23.91
CA HIS A 51 -8.29 -7.11 23.61
C HIS A 51 -9.19 -7.92 22.67
N GLY A 52 -8.67 -9.03 22.09
CA GLY A 52 -9.47 -9.92 21.24
C GLY A 52 -10.16 -9.20 20.09
N GLN A 53 -11.41 -9.57 19.81
CA GLN A 53 -12.19 -8.96 18.73
C GLN A 53 -12.94 -7.73 19.22
N GLY A 54 -12.94 -6.66 18.41
CA GLY A 54 -13.67 -5.45 18.77
C GLY A 54 -13.87 -4.50 17.58
N THR A 55 -14.76 -3.54 17.82
CA THR A 55 -15.05 -2.42 16.93
C THR A 55 -14.72 -1.12 17.65
N PHE A 56 -13.89 -0.30 17.03
CA PHE A 56 -13.57 1.05 17.49
C PHE A 56 -14.11 2.07 16.50
N ASN A 57 -14.92 2.99 16.96
CA ASN A 57 -15.47 4.09 16.17
C ASN A 57 -14.91 5.41 16.67
N TRP A 58 -14.30 6.20 15.78
CA TRP A 58 -13.83 7.55 16.10
C TRP A 58 -14.90 8.60 15.79
N PRO A 59 -14.86 9.77 16.45
CA PRO A 59 -15.85 10.84 16.24
C PRO A 59 -15.86 11.39 14.79
N GLY A 60 -14.75 11.28 14.08
CA GLY A 60 -14.62 11.69 12.66
C GLY A 60 -15.28 10.74 11.67
N GLY A 61 -15.88 9.64 12.15
CA GLY A 61 -16.53 8.63 11.31
C GLY A 61 -15.58 7.51 10.83
N GLU A 62 -14.34 7.52 11.29
CA GLU A 62 -13.43 6.39 11.10
C GLU A 62 -13.90 5.19 11.91
N GLN A 63 -13.62 3.99 11.42
CA GLN A 63 -13.95 2.76 12.11
C GLN A 63 -12.84 1.72 11.94
N TYR A 64 -12.51 1.03 13.02
CA TYR A 64 -11.73 -0.21 12.96
C TYR A 64 -12.55 -1.37 13.47
N VAL A 65 -12.53 -2.49 12.74
CA VAL A 65 -13.12 -3.77 13.13
C VAL A 65 -12.04 -4.84 13.00
N GLY A 66 -11.68 -5.47 14.10
CA GLY A 66 -10.61 -6.48 14.08
C GLY A 66 -10.06 -6.83 15.44
N GLU A 67 -8.85 -7.35 15.42
CA GLU A 67 -8.17 -7.83 16.61
C GLU A 67 -7.46 -6.70 17.36
N PHE A 68 -7.53 -6.75 18.66
CA PHE A 68 -6.81 -5.88 19.59
C PHE A 68 -5.93 -6.71 20.52
N ARG A 69 -4.83 -6.15 20.93
CA ARG A 69 -3.97 -6.69 21.97
C ARG A 69 -3.35 -5.57 22.79
N ASN A 70 -3.66 -5.56 24.10
CA ASN A 70 -3.16 -4.53 25.02
C ASN A 70 -3.45 -3.10 24.51
N GLY A 71 -4.69 -2.84 24.13
CA GLY A 71 -5.17 -1.55 23.64
C GLY A 71 -4.77 -1.19 22.20
N LYS A 72 -4.01 -2.03 21.49
CA LYS A 72 -3.51 -1.75 20.14
C LYS A 72 -4.11 -2.68 19.10
N ARG A 73 -4.32 -2.16 17.88
CA ARG A 73 -4.71 -2.98 16.74
C ARG A 73 -3.61 -4.00 16.44
N GLN A 74 -4.01 -5.25 16.29
CA GLN A 74 -3.12 -6.40 16.10
C GLN A 74 -3.83 -7.43 15.23
N GLY A 75 -3.09 -8.39 14.61
CA GLY A 75 -3.69 -9.47 13.85
C GLY A 75 -4.51 -8.98 12.65
N GLN A 76 -5.67 -9.57 12.40
CA GLN A 76 -6.51 -9.22 11.25
C GLN A 76 -7.50 -8.12 11.61
N GLY A 77 -7.63 -7.13 10.70
CA GLY A 77 -8.59 -6.05 10.89
C GLY A 77 -8.83 -5.21 9.64
N ARG A 78 -9.96 -4.51 9.67
CA ARG A 78 -10.35 -3.54 8.64
C ARG A 78 -10.47 -2.15 9.25
N TYR A 79 -9.83 -1.19 8.64
CA TYR A 79 -9.93 0.22 8.99
C TYR A 79 -10.59 0.98 7.84
N LEU A 80 -11.70 1.64 8.15
CA LEU A 80 -12.40 2.57 7.27
C LEU A 80 -12.03 3.99 7.68
N THR A 81 -11.71 4.83 6.72
CA THR A 81 -11.50 6.25 6.97
C THR A 81 -12.83 6.98 7.05
N GLY A 82 -12.86 8.12 7.74
CA GLY A 82 -14.03 8.96 7.82
C GLY A 82 -14.42 9.58 6.46
N ALA A 83 -15.64 10.13 6.41
CA ALA A 83 -16.16 10.73 5.18
C ALA A 83 -15.31 11.91 4.68
N GLU A 84 -14.65 12.63 5.59
CA GLU A 84 -13.80 13.79 5.30
C GLU A 84 -12.36 13.42 4.92
N ALA A 85 -11.96 12.14 5.00
CA ALA A 85 -10.64 11.73 4.51
C ALA A 85 -10.54 11.99 3.00
N GLU A 86 -9.45 12.55 2.53
CA GLU A 86 -9.33 12.98 1.13
C GLU A 86 -8.82 11.86 0.22
N GLU A 87 -7.96 10.99 0.71
CA GLU A 87 -7.19 10.07 -0.14
C GLU A 87 -7.60 8.60 0.00
N VAL A 88 -7.80 8.10 1.21
CA VAL A 88 -7.97 6.66 1.50
C VAL A 88 -9.42 6.34 1.77
N GLU A 89 -9.90 5.20 1.27
CA GLU A 89 -11.21 4.66 1.59
C GLU A 89 -11.11 3.63 2.74
N TYR A 90 -10.27 2.61 2.58
CA TYR A 90 -10.04 1.63 3.64
C TYR A 90 -8.71 0.88 3.51
N TYR A 91 -8.28 0.28 4.62
CA TYR A 91 -7.30 -0.80 4.68
C TYR A 91 -7.95 -2.06 5.26
N GLN A 92 -7.62 -3.22 4.72
CA GLN A 92 -7.99 -4.52 5.27
C GLN A 92 -6.80 -5.47 5.20
N GLY A 93 -6.38 -6.02 6.33
CA GLY A 93 -5.22 -6.90 6.38
C GLY A 93 -4.67 -7.10 7.78
N GLU A 94 -3.40 -7.43 7.82
CA GLU A 94 -2.68 -7.65 9.06
C GLU A 94 -2.24 -6.34 9.72
N TRP A 95 -2.25 -6.33 11.03
CA TRP A 95 -1.86 -5.22 11.89
C TRP A 95 -0.81 -5.66 12.88
N ASN A 96 0.16 -4.82 13.15
CA ASN A 96 1.12 -4.99 14.23
C ASN A 96 1.34 -3.66 14.95
N GLN A 97 0.96 -3.60 16.24
CA GLN A 97 1.16 -2.42 17.09
C GLN A 97 0.64 -1.12 16.42
N ASP A 98 -0.63 -1.12 15.97
CA ASP A 98 -1.32 -0.03 15.27
C ASP A 98 -0.82 0.31 13.85
N ARG A 99 0.08 -0.48 13.28
CA ARG A 99 0.62 -0.28 11.93
C ARG A 99 0.15 -1.37 10.98
N TYR A 100 -0.04 -1.02 9.72
CA TYR A 100 -0.23 -2.00 8.64
C TYR A 100 0.99 -2.91 8.59
N HIS A 101 0.76 -4.20 8.46
CA HIS A 101 1.82 -5.21 8.46
C HIS A 101 1.40 -6.43 7.65
N GLY A 102 2.36 -7.30 7.29
CA GLY A 102 2.07 -8.55 6.61
C GLY A 102 1.28 -8.36 5.32
N LYS A 103 0.26 -9.16 5.10
CA LYS A 103 -0.57 -9.09 3.90
C LYS A 103 -1.79 -8.19 4.11
N GLY A 104 -2.06 -7.33 3.11
CA GLY A 104 -3.22 -6.45 3.17
C GLY A 104 -3.67 -5.90 1.82
N ILE A 105 -4.84 -5.28 1.88
CA ILE A 105 -5.47 -4.57 0.78
C ILE A 105 -5.66 -3.11 1.21
N PHE A 106 -5.19 -2.20 0.38
CA PHE A 106 -5.37 -0.77 0.54
C PHE A 106 -6.18 -0.25 -0.63
N VAL A 107 -7.25 0.48 -0.37
CA VAL A 107 -8.11 1.09 -1.39
C VAL A 107 -8.15 2.59 -1.19
N TRP A 108 -7.89 3.32 -2.26
CA TRP A 108 -7.97 4.77 -2.30
C TRP A 108 -9.33 5.22 -2.83
N LYS A 109 -9.73 6.43 -2.48
CA LYS A 109 -11.03 7.02 -2.90
C LYS A 109 -11.14 7.27 -4.40
N ASP A 110 -10.00 7.38 -5.09
CA ASP A 110 -9.98 7.47 -6.56
C ASP A 110 -10.26 6.12 -7.25
N GLY A 111 -10.43 5.04 -6.47
CA GLY A 111 -10.64 3.67 -6.95
C GLY A 111 -9.34 2.89 -7.18
N SER A 112 -8.18 3.49 -6.97
CA SER A 112 -6.91 2.76 -6.99
C SER A 112 -6.87 1.73 -5.84
N ARG A 113 -6.16 0.62 -6.07
CA ARG A 113 -6.08 -0.49 -5.12
C ARG A 113 -4.67 -1.08 -5.10
N TYR A 114 -4.16 -1.34 -3.91
CA TYR A 114 -2.98 -2.16 -3.70
C TYR A 114 -3.35 -3.44 -2.93
N GLU A 115 -2.76 -4.56 -3.33
CA GLU A 115 -2.83 -5.82 -2.60
C GLU A 115 -1.44 -6.44 -2.54
N GLY A 116 -0.91 -6.63 -1.33
CA GLY A 116 0.46 -7.12 -1.18
C GLY A 116 0.99 -7.02 0.24
N ASP A 117 2.30 -6.94 0.32
CA ASP A 117 3.04 -6.90 1.58
C ASP A 117 3.11 -5.48 2.15
N PHE A 118 3.02 -5.39 3.46
CA PHE A 118 3.23 -4.18 4.26
C PHE A 118 4.25 -4.45 5.35
N ASP A 119 5.10 -3.48 5.64
CA ASP A 119 5.98 -3.50 6.79
C ASP A 119 6.01 -2.13 7.47
N GLU A 120 5.79 -2.11 8.80
CA GLU A 120 5.79 -0.91 9.64
C GLU A 120 4.96 0.27 9.08
N GLY A 121 3.85 -0.05 8.39
CA GLY A 121 2.93 0.93 7.81
C GLY A 121 3.20 1.32 6.35
N ASN A 122 4.26 0.79 5.75
CA ASN A 122 4.65 1.07 4.37
C ASN A 122 4.32 -0.10 3.44
N ILE A 123 4.07 0.21 2.17
CA ILE A 123 4.04 -0.79 1.10
C ILE A 123 5.48 -1.28 0.89
N GLU A 124 5.69 -2.59 1.08
CA GLU A 124 7.00 -3.23 1.01
C GLU A 124 6.87 -4.63 0.39
N GLY A 125 7.97 -5.27 -0.03
CA GLY A 125 7.94 -6.64 -0.52
C GLY A 125 7.21 -6.80 -1.85
N ARG A 126 6.29 -7.75 -1.97
CA ARG A 126 5.60 -8.07 -3.23
C ARG A 126 4.13 -7.70 -3.18
N GLY A 127 3.65 -7.14 -4.30
CA GLY A 127 2.23 -6.78 -4.42
C GLY A 127 1.80 -6.45 -5.83
N THR A 128 0.51 -6.17 -5.94
CA THR A 128 -0.13 -5.69 -7.15
C THR A 128 -0.78 -4.34 -6.86
N TYR A 129 -0.41 -3.33 -7.63
CA TYR A 129 -1.05 -2.02 -7.61
C TYR A 129 -1.88 -1.85 -8.88
N GLN A 130 -3.13 -1.50 -8.72
CA GLN A 130 -4.05 -1.16 -9.81
C GLN A 130 -4.46 0.31 -9.66
N TRP A 131 -4.13 1.12 -10.66
CA TRP A 131 -4.52 2.53 -10.71
C TRP A 131 -5.95 2.70 -11.21
N SER A 132 -6.59 3.78 -10.83
CA SER A 132 -7.94 4.13 -11.28
C SER A 132 -8.07 4.34 -12.79
N ASN A 133 -6.98 4.65 -13.48
CA ASN A 133 -6.93 4.76 -14.93
C ASN A 133 -6.86 3.41 -15.67
N GLY A 134 -6.79 2.29 -14.95
CA GLY A 134 -6.69 0.94 -15.53
C GLY A 134 -5.27 0.38 -15.64
N ASP A 135 -4.24 1.18 -15.37
CA ASP A 135 -2.88 0.67 -15.29
C ASP A 135 -2.72 -0.35 -14.15
N GLN A 136 -1.80 -1.29 -14.31
CA GLN A 136 -1.49 -2.27 -13.29
C GLN A 136 0.02 -2.52 -13.20
N TYR A 137 0.54 -2.59 -11.98
CA TYR A 137 1.88 -3.11 -11.69
C TYR A 137 1.78 -4.33 -10.78
N SER A 138 2.56 -5.36 -11.08
CA SER A 138 2.71 -6.54 -10.22
C SER A 138 4.19 -6.87 -10.09
N GLY A 139 4.73 -6.80 -8.87
CA GLY A 139 6.17 -6.95 -8.66
C GLY A 139 6.61 -6.59 -7.26
N GLU A 140 7.88 -6.26 -7.14
CA GLU A 140 8.51 -5.89 -5.89
C GLU A 140 8.33 -4.39 -5.60
N PHE A 141 8.19 -4.06 -4.33
CA PHE A 141 8.12 -2.70 -3.79
C PHE A 141 9.17 -2.50 -2.72
N ARG A 142 9.70 -1.29 -2.64
CA ARG A 142 10.56 -0.82 -1.57
C ARG A 142 10.22 0.63 -1.25
N ASP A 143 9.99 0.92 0.03
CA ASP A 143 9.60 2.26 0.50
C ASP A 143 8.43 2.86 -0.31
N GLY A 144 7.42 2.03 -0.66
CA GLY A 144 6.26 2.43 -1.46
C GLY A 144 6.52 2.58 -2.96
N HIS A 145 7.74 2.39 -3.44
CA HIS A 145 8.09 2.52 -4.86
C HIS A 145 8.29 1.16 -5.54
N LYS A 146 7.89 1.08 -6.82
CA LYS A 146 8.20 -0.09 -7.67
C LYS A 146 9.72 -0.31 -7.66
N HIS A 147 10.13 -1.56 -7.38
CA HIS A 147 11.54 -1.94 -7.24
C HIS A 147 11.77 -3.38 -7.72
N GLY A 148 13.03 -3.78 -7.94
CA GLY A 148 13.36 -5.16 -8.28
C GLY A 148 12.64 -5.65 -9.54
N GLN A 149 12.20 -6.89 -9.54
CA GLN A 149 11.52 -7.50 -10.69
C GLN A 149 10.02 -7.23 -10.66
N GLY A 150 9.46 -6.85 -11.81
CA GLY A 150 8.03 -6.59 -11.93
C GLY A 150 7.51 -6.57 -13.37
N SER A 151 6.19 -6.52 -13.48
CA SER A 151 5.46 -6.35 -14.74
C SER A 151 4.53 -5.15 -14.62
N TYR A 152 4.55 -4.29 -15.63
CA TYR A 152 3.64 -3.15 -15.75
C TYR A 152 2.76 -3.32 -16.98
N HIS A 153 1.48 -3.17 -16.83
CA HIS A 153 0.48 -3.18 -17.89
C HIS A 153 -0.21 -1.82 -17.92
N TRP A 154 -0.03 -1.10 -19.02
CA TRP A 154 -0.73 0.16 -19.24
C TRP A 154 -2.13 -0.08 -19.80
N GLU A 155 -3.07 0.79 -19.50
CA GLU A 155 -4.44 0.74 -19.99
C GLU A 155 -4.52 0.73 -21.52
N ASN A 156 -3.58 1.41 -22.19
CA ASN A 156 -3.47 1.43 -23.65
C ASN A 156 -2.99 0.10 -24.26
N GLY A 157 -2.76 -0.94 -23.43
CA GLY A 157 -2.33 -2.28 -23.84
C GLY A 157 -0.82 -2.49 -23.96
N GLU A 158 -0.01 -1.46 -23.71
CA GLU A 158 1.45 -1.61 -23.59
C GLU A 158 1.81 -2.47 -22.37
N ARG A 159 2.95 -3.15 -22.42
CA ARG A 159 3.44 -3.99 -21.33
C ARG A 159 4.94 -3.87 -21.17
N TYR A 160 5.38 -3.88 -19.93
CA TYR A 160 6.77 -4.02 -19.58
C TYR A 160 6.96 -5.16 -18.58
N SER A 161 8.03 -5.93 -18.72
CA SER A 161 8.46 -6.92 -17.74
C SER A 161 9.97 -6.83 -17.59
N GLY A 162 10.46 -6.60 -16.38
CA GLY A 162 11.88 -6.41 -16.12
C GLY A 162 12.16 -5.74 -14.78
N GLU A 163 13.30 -5.09 -14.70
CA GLU A 163 13.79 -4.46 -13.50
C GLU A 163 13.22 -3.04 -13.32
N PHE A 164 12.99 -2.68 -12.06
CA PHE A 164 12.58 -1.35 -11.62
C PHE A 164 13.50 -0.85 -10.52
N ALA A 165 13.74 0.44 -10.51
CA ALA A 165 14.43 1.13 -9.42
C ALA A 165 13.76 2.48 -9.14
N ASN A 166 13.37 2.72 -7.89
CA ASN A 166 12.73 3.97 -7.43
C ASN A 166 11.53 4.41 -8.29
N GLY A 167 10.72 3.44 -8.75
CA GLY A 167 9.54 3.68 -9.58
C GLY A 167 9.77 3.62 -11.09
N ASP A 168 11.01 3.76 -11.57
CA ASP A 168 11.34 3.80 -12.99
C ASP A 168 11.78 2.44 -13.55
N LEU A 169 11.59 2.23 -14.87
CA LEU A 169 12.18 1.10 -15.59
C LEU A 169 13.70 1.22 -15.49
N ASN A 170 14.37 0.12 -15.13
CA ASN A 170 15.81 0.09 -14.93
C ASN A 170 16.36 -1.30 -15.30
N GLY A 171 17.67 -1.43 -15.46
CA GLY A 171 18.31 -2.72 -15.76
C GLY A 171 17.76 -3.38 -17.02
N GLN A 172 17.63 -4.71 -17.01
CA GLN A 172 17.15 -5.48 -18.15
C GLN A 172 15.61 -5.57 -18.16
N GLY A 173 15.03 -5.38 -19.35
CA GLY A 173 13.58 -5.49 -19.50
C GLY A 173 13.11 -5.72 -20.92
N THR A 174 11.86 -6.17 -21.00
CA THR A 174 11.11 -6.37 -22.24
C THR A 174 9.93 -5.43 -22.26
N TYR A 175 9.84 -4.61 -23.29
CA TYR A 175 8.71 -3.74 -23.57
C TYR A 175 7.96 -4.22 -24.81
N GLN A 176 6.64 -4.30 -24.74
CA GLN A 176 5.78 -4.74 -25.81
C GLN A 176 4.71 -3.69 -26.10
N TRP A 177 4.54 -3.35 -27.38
CA TRP A 177 3.48 -2.46 -27.86
C TRP A 177 2.30 -3.26 -28.41
N PRO A 178 1.08 -2.73 -28.32
CA PRO A 178 -0.11 -3.38 -28.91
C PRO A 178 0.00 -3.60 -30.42
N SER A 179 0.81 -2.80 -31.11
CA SER A 179 1.11 -2.94 -32.53
C SER A 179 1.94 -4.18 -32.88
N GLY A 180 2.41 -4.95 -31.86
CA GLY A 180 3.23 -6.14 -32.05
C GLY A 180 4.74 -5.88 -32.03
N GLN A 181 5.16 -4.66 -31.93
CA GLN A 181 6.56 -4.28 -31.73
C GLN A 181 7.03 -4.71 -30.33
N GLN A 182 8.35 -4.93 -30.20
CA GLN A 182 8.96 -5.31 -28.93
C GLN A 182 10.36 -4.72 -28.80
N TYR A 183 10.76 -4.34 -27.61
CA TYR A 183 12.14 -4.03 -27.27
C TYR A 183 12.59 -4.92 -26.11
N ILE A 184 13.77 -5.52 -26.25
CA ILE A 184 14.45 -6.27 -25.18
C ILE A 184 15.84 -5.65 -25.01
N GLY A 185 16.14 -5.14 -23.83
CA GLY A 185 17.42 -4.49 -23.58
C GLY A 185 17.47 -3.74 -22.27
N GLU A 186 18.49 -2.91 -22.17
CA GLU A 186 18.78 -2.15 -20.98
C GLU A 186 17.93 -0.88 -20.88
N TYR A 187 17.59 -0.53 -19.64
CA TYR A 187 16.92 0.71 -19.27
C TYR A 187 17.69 1.44 -18.18
N LEU A 188 17.66 2.74 -18.20
CA LEU A 188 18.18 3.61 -17.16
C LEU A 188 17.22 4.77 -16.93
N ASN A 189 16.61 4.83 -15.73
CA ASN A 189 15.65 5.87 -15.33
C ASN A 189 14.51 6.05 -16.36
N GLY A 190 13.88 4.96 -16.76
CA GLY A 190 12.75 4.94 -17.71
C GLY A 190 13.15 5.08 -19.18
N ILE A 191 14.43 5.16 -19.50
CA ILE A 191 14.94 5.43 -20.87
C ILE A 191 15.68 4.20 -21.38
N LYS A 192 15.43 3.79 -22.63
CA LYS A 192 16.22 2.75 -23.30
C LYS A 192 17.69 3.16 -23.30
N HIS A 193 18.56 2.29 -22.84
CA HIS A 193 19.98 2.53 -22.64
C HIS A 193 20.79 1.28 -22.99
N GLY A 194 22.10 1.45 -23.25
CA GLY A 194 23.01 0.32 -23.44
C GLY A 194 22.61 -0.60 -24.60
N GLN A 195 22.84 -1.89 -24.44
CA GLN A 195 22.59 -2.87 -25.49
C GLN A 195 21.13 -3.30 -25.51
N GLY A 196 20.57 -3.44 -26.71
CA GLY A 196 19.20 -3.91 -26.87
C GLY A 196 18.88 -4.38 -28.28
N THR A 197 17.74 -5.04 -28.41
CA THR A 197 17.18 -5.47 -29.69
C THR A 197 15.74 -4.99 -29.78
N TYR A 198 15.42 -4.36 -30.88
CA TYR A 198 14.07 -3.92 -31.21
C TYR A 198 13.53 -4.77 -32.36
N TRP A 199 12.31 -5.26 -32.22
CA TRP A 199 11.54 -5.97 -33.23
C TRP A 199 10.39 -5.11 -33.72
N GLU A 200 10.27 -5.02 -35.03
CA GLU A 200 9.11 -4.41 -35.68
C GLU A 200 7.95 -5.41 -35.80
N SER A 201 6.75 -4.91 -36.06
CA SER A 201 5.55 -5.72 -36.24
C SER A 201 5.60 -6.66 -37.46
N ASP A 202 6.46 -6.38 -38.45
CA ASP A 202 6.67 -7.23 -39.62
C ASP A 202 7.72 -8.34 -39.38
N GLY A 203 8.27 -8.43 -38.15
CA GLY A 203 9.28 -9.41 -37.74
C GLY A 203 10.73 -8.97 -38.04
N SER A 204 10.94 -7.84 -38.68
CA SER A 204 12.30 -7.28 -38.82
C SER A 204 12.85 -6.85 -37.46
N GLN A 205 14.17 -6.94 -37.27
CA GLN A 205 14.83 -6.60 -36.02
C GLN A 205 16.12 -5.81 -36.23
N TYR A 206 16.43 -5.00 -35.24
CA TYR A 206 17.74 -4.35 -35.14
C TYR A 206 18.30 -4.49 -33.74
N SER A 207 19.58 -4.79 -33.64
CA SER A 207 20.33 -4.81 -32.38
C SER A 207 21.41 -3.73 -32.39
N GLY A 208 21.61 -3.10 -31.25
CA GLY A 208 22.62 -2.05 -31.18
C GLY A 208 22.65 -1.38 -29.81
N THR A 209 23.39 -0.28 -29.75
CA THR A 209 23.47 0.55 -28.55
C THR A 209 22.43 1.66 -28.60
N PHE A 210 21.61 1.73 -27.57
CA PHE A 210 20.58 2.76 -27.39
C PHE A 210 21.08 3.82 -26.41
N ASN A 211 21.08 5.06 -26.84
CA ASN A 211 21.56 6.18 -26.04
C ASN A 211 20.47 7.25 -25.93
N ASN A 212 19.94 7.46 -24.72
CA ASN A 212 19.02 8.55 -24.38
C ASN A 212 17.73 8.66 -25.20
N LEU A 213 17.17 7.54 -25.65
CA LEU A 213 15.87 7.54 -26.31
C LEU A 213 14.77 7.31 -25.25
N LYS A 214 14.03 8.38 -24.89
CA LYS A 214 12.80 8.23 -24.09
C LYS A 214 11.84 7.34 -24.86
N GLY A 215 11.36 6.28 -24.20
CA GLY A 215 10.28 5.47 -24.72
C GLY A 215 9.01 6.32 -24.82
N ASN A 216 8.79 6.98 -25.94
CA ASN A 216 7.53 7.63 -26.25
C ASN A 216 6.77 6.77 -27.25
N SER A 217 5.49 6.56 -26.97
CA SER A 217 4.51 6.07 -27.93
C SER A 217 4.65 6.80 -29.27
N GLY A 218 5.18 6.11 -30.27
CA GLY A 218 5.05 6.48 -31.66
C GLY A 218 5.91 7.63 -32.16
N ASN A 219 7.21 7.45 -32.27
CA ASN A 219 7.97 7.99 -33.42
C ASN A 219 9.38 7.35 -33.51
N SER A 220 9.83 7.14 -34.75
CA SER A 220 11.03 6.42 -35.13
C SER A 220 12.28 6.78 -34.32
N ASP A 221 12.69 5.88 -33.45
CA ASP A 221 13.98 5.90 -32.75
C ASP A 221 15.11 5.75 -33.80
N ARG A 222 15.93 6.74 -33.97
CA ARG A 222 17.11 6.65 -34.84
C ARG A 222 18.19 5.83 -34.15
N VAL A 223 18.37 4.60 -34.58
CA VAL A 223 19.52 3.77 -34.23
C VAL A 223 20.73 4.26 -35.01
N SER A 224 21.82 4.65 -34.33
CA SER A 224 23.09 4.87 -34.96
C SER A 224 23.64 3.52 -35.44
N ARG A 225 23.69 3.33 -36.76
CA ARG A 225 24.37 2.19 -37.40
C ARG A 225 25.89 2.40 -37.29
N SER A 226 26.58 1.50 -36.62
CA SER A 226 28.01 1.31 -36.73
C SER A 226 28.33 0.34 -37.85
#